data_213765735e745037e7366a3e75b4d611
#
_entry.id   213765735e745037e7366a3e75b4d611
#
_cell.length_a   1.000
_cell.length_b   1.000
_cell.length_c   1.000
_cell.angle_alpha   90.00
_cell.angle_beta   90.00
_cell.angle_gamma   90.00
#
_symmetry.space_group_name_H-M   'P 1'
#
loop_
_entity.id
_entity.type
_entity.pdbx_description
1 polymer ?
#
loop_
_entity_poly.entity_id
_entity_poly.type
_entity_poly.pdbx_seq_one_letter_code
_entity_poly.pdbx_strand_id
1 'polypeptide(L)'
;WVRHLKRLSKSFNDQRETLMKVAVFGQTLYSGVMAALLAECGHQVFWCDILKRSASEQAYTQDDAVINLLYKQEKSGFLQYCNFNAIPLDIDAYFFSLSPTEESQGIEILKELKQRPIIHPKLMINASTLGLHGTEKFEKILSDDDWVYLPDVIQEGNALQSFVQAKQLTVGCSSATSQIKIRELLRPLFPREQQYLFMPVLDAEFTKLSVSGMLATRISYINDLAVVAEKLGIDIEHVRQGLAADSRIGASYLYPGAGFGGENFSHDVLTLANTVSGTGAKSQLLAQVWDINEQQKEILFRKLWNYYHGDLAGKVVAIWGASFKENTSRIQQSPIHAMLKALWAQNMVVKLHDPQALAEIEKHYGHREDLIYCTDQYEAVEGAHALCLLTAWKQYWSPNYPELLKKMQHPLILDGRNIYDPCYVKAQGFAYQGVGR
;
A
#
# COMPACT_ATOMS: atom_id res chain seq x y z
N TRP A 1 -7.08 6.14 21.43
CA TRP A 1 -7.28 6.85 20.17
C TRP A 1 -8.52 7.75 20.26
N VAL A 2 -9.69 7.21 20.53
CA VAL A 2 -10.96 7.97 20.75
C VAL A 2 -10.83 9.02 21.87
N ARG A 3 -10.02 8.76 22.91
CA ARG A 3 -9.75 9.75 23.98
C ARG A 3 -8.78 10.87 23.53
N HIS A 4 -7.89 10.61 22.59
CA HIS A 4 -6.99 11.62 22.03
C HIS A 4 -7.75 12.59 21.11
N LEU A 5 -8.61 12.06 20.25
CA LEU A 5 -9.52 12.87 19.41
C LEU A 5 -10.56 13.65 20.24
N LYS A 6 -11.10 13.08 21.33
CA LYS A 6 -11.98 13.82 22.26
C LYS A 6 -11.27 14.93 23.03
N ARG A 7 -9.96 14.84 23.24
CA ARG A 7 -9.16 15.97 23.77
C ARG A 7 -8.97 17.06 22.73
N LEU A 8 -8.75 16.71 21.48
CA LEU A 8 -8.71 17.65 20.36
C LEU A 8 -10.05 18.40 20.22
N SER A 9 -11.18 17.70 20.22
CA SER A 9 -12.51 18.34 20.07
C SER A 9 -12.89 19.27 21.23
N LYS A 10 -12.33 19.13 22.45
CA LYS A 10 -12.59 20.05 23.58
C LYS A 10 -11.74 21.33 23.56
N SER A 11 -10.58 21.34 22.88
CA SER A 11 -9.76 22.54 22.70
C SER A 11 -10.24 23.45 21.56
N PHE A 12 -11.19 23.00 20.77
CA PHE A 12 -11.66 23.68 19.55
C PHE A 12 -12.66 24.83 19.78
N ASN A 13 -13.19 25.01 20.99
CA ASN A 13 -14.18 26.08 21.21
C ASN A 13 -13.60 27.49 21.28
N ASP A 14 -12.26 27.64 21.33
CA ASP A 14 -11.60 28.97 21.45
C ASP A 14 -10.83 29.42 20.21
N GLN A 15 -10.81 28.63 19.10
CA GLN A 15 -10.03 28.97 17.89
C GLN A 15 -10.87 28.83 16.61
N ARG A 16 -11.89 29.69 16.44
CA ARG A 16 -12.72 29.73 15.23
C ARG A 16 -12.06 30.40 14.01
N GLU A 17 -10.80 30.79 14.06
CA GLU A 17 -10.19 31.65 13.03
C GLU A 17 -9.38 30.95 11.93
N THR A 18 -9.33 29.59 11.88
CA THR A 18 -8.50 28.87 10.87
C THR A 18 -9.21 27.71 10.16
N LEU A 19 -10.54 27.73 10.06
CA LEU A 19 -11.27 26.72 9.30
C LEU A 19 -11.17 27.04 7.81
N MET A 20 -10.59 26.10 7.04
CA MET A 20 -10.39 26.24 5.60
C MET A 20 -11.42 25.45 4.81
N LYS A 21 -11.75 25.92 3.61
CA LYS A 21 -12.45 25.16 2.58
C LYS A 21 -11.42 24.44 1.70
N VAL A 22 -11.50 23.13 1.61
CA VAL A 22 -10.53 22.30 0.88
C VAL A 22 -11.22 21.51 -0.20
N ALA A 23 -10.76 21.60 -1.43
CA ALA A 23 -11.19 20.72 -2.52
C ALA A 23 -10.17 19.57 -2.68
N VAL A 24 -10.64 18.33 -2.63
CA VAL A 24 -9.81 17.13 -2.78
C VAL A 24 -10.12 16.46 -4.11
N PHE A 25 -9.09 16.16 -4.89
CA PHE A 25 -9.17 15.48 -6.17
C PHE A 25 -8.42 14.15 -6.18
N GLY A 26 -8.98 13.18 -6.87
CA GLY A 26 -8.44 11.83 -6.99
C GLY A 26 -9.20 10.83 -6.15
N GLN A 27 -9.01 9.54 -6.48
CA GLN A 27 -9.67 8.41 -5.81
C GLN A 27 -8.68 7.40 -5.26
N THR A 28 -7.56 7.90 -4.79
CA THR A 28 -6.57 7.10 -4.09
C THR A 28 -6.99 6.89 -2.63
N LEU A 29 -6.41 5.89 -1.97
CA LEU A 29 -6.59 5.73 -0.52
C LEU A 29 -6.16 7.02 0.22
N TYR A 30 -5.10 7.67 -0.26
CA TYR A 30 -4.58 8.88 0.38
C TYR A 30 -5.53 10.07 0.26
N SER A 31 -6.22 10.26 -0.89
CA SER A 31 -7.27 11.28 -1.01
C SER A 31 -8.40 11.06 0.00
N GLY A 32 -8.83 9.79 0.17
CA GLY A 32 -9.85 9.44 1.16
C GLY A 32 -9.41 9.69 2.61
N VAL A 33 -8.18 9.33 2.95
CA VAL A 33 -7.59 9.58 4.28
C VAL A 33 -7.53 11.08 4.56
N MET A 34 -7.05 11.88 3.61
CA MET A 34 -6.92 13.32 3.79
C MET A 34 -8.29 14.01 3.85
N ALA A 35 -9.24 13.62 2.99
CA ALA A 35 -10.61 14.13 3.06
C ALA A 35 -11.25 13.85 4.42
N ALA A 36 -11.11 12.62 4.93
CA ALA A 36 -11.65 12.23 6.23
C ALA A 36 -10.99 12.98 7.41
N LEU A 37 -9.65 13.08 7.42
CA LEU A 37 -8.91 13.71 8.52
C LEU A 37 -9.07 15.23 8.53
N LEU A 38 -9.04 15.89 7.36
CA LEU A 38 -9.27 17.33 7.28
C LEU A 38 -10.68 17.70 7.73
N ALA A 39 -11.69 16.91 7.33
CA ALA A 39 -13.07 17.10 7.80
C ALA A 39 -13.22 16.81 9.32
N GLU A 40 -12.53 15.80 9.87
CA GLU A 40 -12.50 15.54 11.33
C GLU A 40 -11.85 16.70 12.10
N CYS A 41 -10.92 17.41 11.48
CA CYS A 41 -10.31 18.62 12.04
C CYS A 41 -11.22 19.86 11.97
N GLY A 42 -12.39 19.75 11.33
CA GLY A 42 -13.37 20.82 11.21
C GLY A 42 -13.27 21.63 9.93
N HIS A 43 -12.33 21.33 9.02
CA HIS A 43 -12.29 21.95 7.70
C HIS A 43 -13.51 21.55 6.87
N GLN A 44 -13.98 22.42 5.98
CA GLN A 44 -15.04 22.09 5.04
C GLN A 44 -14.43 21.45 3.79
N VAL A 45 -14.67 20.18 3.57
CA VAL A 45 -14.02 19.39 2.51
C VAL A 45 -15.01 19.09 1.39
N PHE A 46 -14.60 19.41 0.15
CA PHE A 46 -15.30 19.08 -1.08
C PHE A 46 -14.49 18.04 -1.83
N TRP A 47 -14.98 16.78 -1.85
CA TRP A 47 -14.26 15.69 -2.51
C TRP A 47 -14.83 15.41 -3.88
N CYS A 48 -14.02 15.58 -4.90
CA CYS A 48 -14.41 15.48 -6.29
C CYS A 48 -13.95 14.19 -6.95
N ASP A 49 -14.89 13.46 -7.53
CA ASP A 49 -14.58 12.36 -8.43
C ASP A 49 -14.21 12.91 -9.82
N ILE A 50 -12.94 12.73 -10.18
CA ILE A 50 -12.39 13.15 -11.47
C ILE A 50 -12.75 12.18 -12.60
N LEU A 51 -13.11 10.95 -12.29
CA LEU A 51 -13.43 9.89 -13.26
C LEU A 51 -14.95 9.81 -13.57
N LYS A 52 -15.77 10.67 -12.93
CA LYS A 52 -17.23 10.73 -13.10
C LYS A 52 -17.93 9.36 -12.90
N ARG A 53 -17.41 8.55 -11.97
CA ARG A 53 -17.99 7.24 -11.65
C ARG A 53 -19.32 7.39 -10.92
N SER A 54 -20.17 6.37 -11.01
CA SER A 54 -21.39 6.32 -10.21
C SER A 54 -21.06 6.09 -8.71
N ALA A 55 -21.96 6.49 -7.81
CA ALA A 55 -21.77 6.30 -6.36
C ALA A 55 -21.54 4.83 -5.96
N SER A 56 -22.05 3.87 -6.74
CA SER A 56 -21.83 2.43 -6.53
C SER A 56 -20.45 1.93 -6.94
N GLU A 57 -19.72 2.70 -7.77
CA GLU A 57 -18.35 2.39 -8.24
C GLU A 57 -17.27 3.08 -7.40
N GLN A 58 -17.68 3.84 -6.38
CA GLN A 58 -16.80 4.70 -5.57
C GLN A 58 -16.10 3.95 -4.40
N ALA A 59 -16.04 2.63 -4.43
CA ALA A 59 -15.28 1.88 -3.42
C ALA A 59 -13.76 2.01 -3.66
N TYR A 60 -13.18 3.13 -3.21
CA TYR A 60 -11.74 3.42 -3.36
C TYR A 60 -10.89 2.85 -2.23
N THR A 61 -11.50 2.27 -1.22
CA THR A 61 -10.80 1.60 -0.13
C THR A 61 -11.71 0.59 0.56
N GLN A 62 -11.11 -0.46 1.06
CA GLN A 62 -11.74 -1.41 1.99
C GLN A 62 -11.20 -1.24 3.42
N ASP A 63 -10.50 -0.14 3.71
CA ASP A 63 -10.10 0.21 5.07
C ASP A 63 -11.33 0.73 5.84
N ASP A 64 -11.92 -0.14 6.65
CA ASP A 64 -13.14 0.17 7.42
C ASP A 64 -13.00 1.41 8.29
N ALA A 65 -11.81 1.69 8.79
CA ALA A 65 -11.57 2.88 9.62
C ALA A 65 -11.71 4.16 8.79
N VAL A 66 -11.21 4.15 7.56
CA VAL A 66 -11.35 5.28 6.61
C VAL A 66 -12.80 5.44 6.20
N ILE A 67 -13.48 4.35 5.81
CA ILE A 67 -14.89 4.35 5.38
C ILE A 67 -15.79 4.91 6.50
N ASN A 68 -15.62 4.40 7.72
CA ASN A 68 -16.42 4.85 8.87
C ASN A 68 -16.19 6.32 9.20
N LEU A 69 -14.95 6.82 9.06
CA LEU A 69 -14.65 8.22 9.30
C LEU A 69 -15.26 9.12 8.21
N LEU A 70 -15.14 8.74 6.92
CA LEU A 70 -15.74 9.45 5.80
C LEU A 70 -17.26 9.58 5.98
N TYR A 71 -17.94 8.46 6.27
CA TYR A 71 -19.38 8.45 6.51
C TYR A 71 -19.79 9.36 7.69
N LYS A 72 -19.01 9.34 8.78
CA LYS A 72 -19.24 10.22 9.93
C LYS A 72 -19.13 11.69 9.53
N GLN A 73 -18.12 12.06 8.71
CA GLN A 73 -17.89 13.45 8.30
C GLN A 73 -18.90 13.93 7.26
N GLU A 74 -19.35 13.07 6.37
CA GLU A 74 -20.45 13.36 5.45
C GLU A 74 -21.74 13.66 6.23
N LYS A 75 -22.11 12.82 7.21
CA LYS A 75 -23.28 13.06 8.08
C LYS A 75 -23.19 14.35 8.91
N SER A 76 -22.00 14.73 9.32
CA SER A 76 -21.79 15.96 10.09
C SER A 76 -21.76 17.24 9.23
N GLY A 77 -21.77 17.09 7.89
CA GLY A 77 -21.75 18.19 6.94
C GLY A 77 -20.37 18.81 6.70
N PHE A 78 -19.29 18.24 7.27
CA PHE A 78 -17.91 18.71 7.02
C PHE A 78 -17.29 18.10 5.76
N LEU A 79 -17.83 16.99 5.25
CA LEU A 79 -17.44 16.38 3.99
C LEU A 79 -18.62 16.40 3.01
N GLN A 80 -18.38 16.84 1.81
CA GLN A 80 -19.34 16.82 0.72
C GLN A 80 -18.70 16.18 -0.54
N TYR A 81 -19.33 15.13 -1.05
CA TYR A 81 -19.00 14.63 -2.38
C TYR A 81 -19.64 15.53 -3.43
N CYS A 82 -18.87 15.94 -4.44
CA CYS A 82 -19.36 16.86 -5.44
C CYS A 82 -18.74 16.63 -6.82
N ASN A 83 -19.40 17.18 -7.84
CA ASN A 83 -18.79 17.34 -9.16
C ASN A 83 -17.96 18.62 -9.20
N PHE A 84 -17.01 18.70 -10.12
CA PHE A 84 -16.13 19.85 -10.30
C PHE A 84 -16.89 21.20 -10.33
N ASN A 85 -18.02 21.26 -11.04
CA ASN A 85 -18.81 22.49 -11.16
C ASN A 85 -19.52 22.93 -9.87
N ALA A 86 -19.69 22.01 -8.92
CA ALA A 86 -20.33 22.30 -7.63
C ALA A 86 -19.32 22.75 -6.55
N ILE A 87 -18.01 22.77 -6.85
CA ILE A 87 -17.00 23.29 -5.93
C ILE A 87 -17.18 24.79 -5.78
N PRO A 88 -17.24 25.35 -4.55
CA PRO A 88 -17.27 26.78 -4.30
C PRO A 88 -16.08 27.52 -4.92
N LEU A 89 -16.24 28.80 -5.22
CA LEU A 89 -15.17 29.65 -5.76
C LEU A 89 -14.18 30.11 -4.68
N ASP A 90 -14.62 30.11 -3.42
CA ASP A 90 -13.86 30.57 -2.25
C ASP A 90 -13.10 29.42 -1.53
N ILE A 91 -12.56 28.49 -2.30
CA ILE A 91 -11.68 27.42 -1.80
C ILE A 91 -10.34 28.01 -1.35
N ASP A 92 -9.84 27.59 -0.19
CA ASP A 92 -8.56 28.02 0.39
C ASP A 92 -7.40 27.13 -0.08
N ALA A 93 -7.65 25.82 -0.22
CA ALA A 93 -6.64 24.85 -0.62
C ALA A 93 -7.20 23.78 -1.57
N TYR A 94 -6.41 23.40 -2.56
CA TYR A 94 -6.68 22.31 -3.49
C TYR A 94 -5.70 21.16 -3.26
N PHE A 95 -6.21 19.97 -3.02
CA PHE A 95 -5.43 18.77 -2.73
C PHE A 95 -5.59 17.74 -3.85
N PHE A 96 -4.50 17.42 -4.54
CA PHE A 96 -4.46 16.44 -5.62
C PHE A 96 -3.73 15.18 -5.15
N SER A 97 -4.43 14.06 -5.06
CA SER A 97 -3.83 12.75 -4.80
C SER A 97 -4.27 11.79 -5.91
N LEU A 98 -3.47 11.75 -6.96
CA LEU A 98 -3.74 11.04 -8.20
C LEU A 98 -2.86 9.81 -8.30
N SER A 99 -3.43 8.71 -8.82
CA SER A 99 -2.66 7.60 -9.34
C SER A 99 -2.01 7.97 -10.70
N PRO A 100 -1.00 7.21 -11.16
CA PRO A 100 -0.43 7.45 -12.49
C PRO A 100 -1.45 7.42 -13.64
N THR A 101 -2.51 6.63 -13.48
CA THR A 101 -3.59 6.52 -14.47
C THR A 101 -4.55 7.73 -14.47
N GLU A 102 -4.54 8.55 -13.44
CA GLU A 102 -5.37 9.74 -13.29
C GLU A 102 -4.65 11.05 -13.64
N GLU A 103 -3.37 11.00 -14.05
CA GLU A 103 -2.55 12.20 -14.35
C GLU A 103 -3.20 13.09 -15.42
N SER A 104 -3.70 12.50 -16.51
CA SER A 104 -4.31 13.25 -17.62
C SER A 104 -5.58 13.97 -17.20
N GLN A 105 -6.44 13.34 -16.40
CA GLN A 105 -7.65 13.96 -15.86
C GLN A 105 -7.31 15.08 -14.88
N GLY A 106 -6.29 14.90 -14.05
CA GLY A 106 -5.78 15.95 -13.17
C GLY A 106 -5.31 17.18 -13.93
N ILE A 107 -4.60 17.00 -15.05
CA ILE A 107 -4.19 18.10 -15.93
C ILE A 107 -5.40 18.83 -16.54
N GLU A 108 -6.44 18.12 -16.94
CA GLU A 108 -7.68 18.73 -17.45
C GLU A 108 -8.35 19.60 -16.37
N ILE A 109 -8.47 19.08 -15.15
CA ILE A 109 -9.02 19.84 -14.01
C ILE A 109 -8.21 21.10 -13.74
N LEU A 110 -6.88 21.05 -13.80
CA LEU A 110 -6.04 22.23 -13.61
C LEU A 110 -6.28 23.27 -14.71
N LYS A 111 -6.46 22.85 -15.97
CA LYS A 111 -6.82 23.76 -17.08
C LYS A 111 -8.20 24.39 -16.88
N GLU A 112 -9.17 23.63 -16.36
CA GLU A 112 -10.50 24.14 -16.05
C GLU A 112 -10.44 25.10 -14.84
N LEU A 113 -9.66 24.80 -13.78
CA LEU A 113 -9.43 25.69 -12.65
C LEU A 113 -8.84 27.04 -13.09
N LYS A 114 -7.90 27.02 -14.04
CA LYS A 114 -7.29 28.25 -14.60
C LYS A 114 -8.32 29.19 -15.27
N GLN A 115 -9.42 28.64 -15.76
CA GLN A 115 -10.48 29.43 -16.41
C GLN A 115 -11.53 29.96 -15.43
N ARG A 116 -11.51 29.51 -14.16
CA ARG A 116 -12.46 29.93 -13.15
C ARG A 116 -12.11 31.33 -12.61
N PRO A 117 -13.10 32.13 -12.23
CA PRO A 117 -12.87 33.43 -11.60
C PRO A 117 -12.44 33.26 -10.13
N ILE A 118 -11.29 32.64 -9.92
CA ILE A 118 -10.72 32.33 -8.58
C ILE A 118 -9.72 33.43 -8.22
N ILE A 119 -9.72 33.84 -6.96
CA ILE A 119 -8.71 34.77 -6.44
C ILE A 119 -7.43 33.98 -6.14
N HIS A 120 -6.35 34.29 -6.83
CA HIS A 120 -5.02 33.70 -6.62
C HIS A 120 -4.14 34.64 -5.75
N PRO A 121 -3.10 34.11 -5.07
CA PRO A 121 -2.62 32.72 -5.05
C PRO A 121 -3.40 31.82 -4.08
N LYS A 122 -3.61 30.56 -4.46
CA LYS A 122 -4.18 29.51 -3.61
C LYS A 122 -3.09 28.55 -3.12
N LEU A 123 -3.38 27.77 -2.06
CA LEU A 123 -2.53 26.66 -1.68
C LEU A 123 -2.87 25.44 -2.55
N MET A 124 -1.94 25.05 -3.40
CA MET A 124 -2.05 23.88 -4.26
C MET A 124 -1.18 22.78 -3.71
N ILE A 125 -1.76 21.62 -3.40
CA ILE A 125 -1.05 20.49 -2.78
C ILE A 125 -1.06 19.34 -3.77
N ASN A 126 0.12 18.99 -4.26
CA ASN A 126 0.32 17.73 -4.97
C ASN A 126 0.74 16.64 -4.00
N ALA A 127 -0.06 15.58 -3.92
CA ALA A 127 0.17 14.39 -3.11
C ALA A 127 0.12 13.11 -3.97
N SER A 128 0.31 13.27 -5.27
CA SER A 128 0.12 12.23 -6.27
C SER A 128 1.38 11.38 -6.47
N THR A 129 1.19 10.16 -6.96
CA THR A 129 2.27 9.21 -7.27
C THR A 129 2.70 9.35 -8.74
N LEU A 130 3.27 10.52 -9.10
CA LEU A 130 3.62 10.89 -10.48
C LEU A 130 5.13 10.89 -10.76
N GLY A 131 5.95 10.49 -9.80
CA GLY A 131 7.41 10.50 -9.93
C GLY A 131 8.02 11.90 -9.82
N LEU A 132 9.26 12.06 -10.31
CA LEU A 132 9.96 13.34 -10.30
C LEU A 132 9.31 14.32 -11.28
N HIS A 133 9.37 15.60 -10.92
CA HIS A 133 8.78 16.69 -11.69
C HIS A 133 7.25 16.62 -11.83
N GLY A 134 6.58 15.77 -11.05
CA GLY A 134 5.12 15.68 -11.07
C GLY A 134 4.46 16.98 -10.65
N THR A 135 4.96 17.63 -9.61
CA THR A 135 4.47 18.93 -9.14
C THR A 135 4.79 20.04 -10.13
N GLU A 136 5.97 20.05 -10.73
CA GLU A 136 6.38 21.04 -11.74
C GLU A 136 5.46 21.02 -12.98
N LYS A 137 4.98 19.84 -13.40
CA LYS A 137 4.01 19.73 -14.50
C LYS A 137 2.72 20.48 -14.20
N PHE A 138 2.26 20.40 -12.95
CA PHE A 138 1.05 21.07 -12.48
C PHE A 138 1.27 22.58 -12.32
N GLU A 139 2.40 22.98 -11.74
CA GLU A 139 2.81 24.38 -11.57
C GLU A 139 2.91 25.13 -12.91
N LYS A 140 3.37 24.48 -13.98
CA LYS A 140 3.38 25.08 -15.33
C LYS A 140 1.99 25.46 -15.86
N ILE A 141 0.94 24.84 -15.33
CA ILE A 141 -0.46 25.15 -15.73
C ILE A 141 -1.01 26.29 -14.86
N LEU A 142 -0.77 26.25 -13.54
CA LEU A 142 -1.20 27.24 -12.55
C LEU A 142 0.04 27.82 -11.84
N SER A 143 0.75 28.73 -12.52
CA SER A 143 2.03 29.30 -12.06
C SER A 143 1.88 30.37 -10.98
N ASP A 144 0.70 30.95 -10.82
CA ASP A 144 0.45 32.06 -9.89
C ASP A 144 0.07 31.59 -8.47
N ASP A 145 0.01 30.26 -8.27
CA ASP A 145 -0.39 29.63 -7.01
C ASP A 145 0.81 29.14 -6.20
N ASP A 146 0.58 28.95 -4.89
CA ASP A 146 1.55 28.39 -3.95
C ASP A 146 1.55 26.87 -4.00
N TRP A 147 2.49 26.26 -4.70
CA TRP A 147 2.60 24.80 -4.79
C TRP A 147 3.37 24.17 -3.64
N VAL A 148 2.83 23.06 -3.14
CA VAL A 148 3.41 22.22 -2.11
C VAL A 148 3.33 20.76 -2.58
N TYR A 149 4.40 20.00 -2.39
CA TYR A 149 4.37 18.54 -2.50
C TYR A 149 4.25 17.91 -1.11
N LEU A 150 3.21 17.12 -0.90
CA LEU A 150 2.98 16.36 0.33
C LEU A 150 2.99 14.86 0.01
N PRO A 151 4.11 14.14 0.22
CA PRO A 151 4.22 12.74 -0.16
C PRO A 151 3.21 11.85 0.54
N ASP A 152 2.70 10.86 -0.19
CA ASP A 152 1.93 9.76 0.37
C ASP A 152 2.84 8.88 1.23
N VAL A 153 2.60 8.90 2.54
CA VAL A 153 3.36 8.14 3.56
C VAL A 153 2.48 7.17 4.33
N ILE A 154 1.21 7.00 3.90
CA ILE A 154 0.27 6.11 4.57
C ILE A 154 0.61 4.63 4.33
N GLN A 155 0.19 3.81 5.29
CA GLN A 155 0.29 2.35 5.19
C GLN A 155 -1.11 1.78 4.96
N GLU A 156 -1.34 1.20 3.81
CA GLU A 156 -2.59 0.52 3.48
C GLU A 156 -2.94 -0.53 4.55
N GLY A 157 -4.22 -0.63 4.94
CA GLY A 157 -4.65 -1.47 6.06
C GLY A 157 -4.44 -0.87 7.46
N ASN A 158 -3.77 0.29 7.56
CA ASN A 158 -3.62 1.09 8.79
C ASN A 158 -3.47 2.58 8.43
N ALA A 159 -4.23 3.03 7.43
CA ALA A 159 -3.97 4.27 6.74
C ALA A 159 -4.11 5.52 7.62
N LEU A 160 -5.21 5.67 8.35
CA LEU A 160 -5.44 6.81 9.24
C LEU A 160 -4.36 6.92 10.32
N GLN A 161 -4.07 5.80 10.99
CA GLN A 161 -3.17 5.78 12.13
C GLN A 161 -1.72 6.02 11.69
N SER A 162 -1.30 5.44 10.57
CA SER A 162 0.05 5.62 10.04
C SER A 162 0.34 7.08 9.68
N PHE A 163 -0.65 7.82 9.17
CA PHE A 163 -0.51 9.24 8.90
C PHE A 163 -0.43 10.07 10.19
N VAL A 164 -1.40 9.91 11.09
CA VAL A 164 -1.49 10.71 12.33
C VAL A 164 -0.33 10.45 13.29
N GLN A 165 0.25 9.25 13.26
CA GLN A 165 1.40 8.88 14.10
C GLN A 165 2.76 9.20 13.46
N ALA A 166 2.80 9.78 12.27
CA ALA A 166 4.04 10.21 11.66
C ALA A 166 4.79 11.18 12.60
N LYS A 167 6.05 10.88 12.88
CA LYS A 167 6.87 11.75 13.77
C LYS A 167 7.20 13.06 13.08
N GLN A 168 7.45 13.01 11.79
CA GLN A 168 7.75 14.16 10.93
C GLN A 168 7.07 13.96 9.57
N LEU A 169 6.59 15.06 8.99
CA LEU A 169 6.10 15.15 7.63
C LEU A 169 7.16 15.80 6.75
N THR A 170 7.58 15.13 5.72
CA THR A 170 8.33 15.75 4.61
C THR A 170 7.37 16.62 3.82
N VAL A 171 7.76 17.86 3.55
CA VAL A 171 6.96 18.83 2.80
C VAL A 171 7.86 19.53 1.79
N GLY A 172 7.60 19.31 0.52
CA GLY A 172 8.26 20.03 -0.57
C GLY A 172 7.60 21.39 -0.81
N CYS A 173 8.33 22.47 -0.63
CA CYS A 173 7.82 23.81 -0.96
C CYS A 173 8.97 24.79 -1.17
N SER A 174 8.70 25.85 -1.94
CA SER A 174 9.72 26.84 -2.33
C SER A 174 9.56 28.18 -1.62
N SER A 175 8.42 28.46 -0.99
CA SER A 175 8.13 29.76 -0.38
C SER A 175 7.81 29.68 1.10
N ALA A 176 8.12 30.74 1.85
CA ALA A 176 7.73 30.88 3.26
C ALA A 176 6.20 30.96 3.41
N THR A 177 5.50 31.52 2.42
CA THR A 177 4.04 31.62 2.41
C THR A 177 3.41 30.24 2.34
N SER A 178 3.90 29.36 1.44
CA SER A 178 3.45 27.97 1.34
C SER A 178 3.68 27.20 2.64
N GLN A 179 4.83 27.43 3.30
CA GLN A 179 5.13 26.80 4.61
C GLN A 179 4.12 27.21 5.69
N ILE A 180 3.72 28.47 5.72
CA ILE A 180 2.73 28.95 6.68
C ILE A 180 1.37 28.34 6.39
N LYS A 181 0.89 28.41 5.14
CA LYS A 181 -0.42 27.89 4.73
C LYS A 181 -0.56 26.38 4.99
N ILE A 182 0.44 25.57 4.63
CA ILE A 182 0.39 24.12 4.87
C ILE A 182 0.43 23.76 6.36
N ARG A 183 1.18 24.51 7.19
CA ARG A 183 1.15 24.36 8.65
C ARG A 183 -0.23 24.71 9.21
N GLU A 184 -0.87 25.76 8.75
CA GLU A 184 -2.21 26.15 9.19
C GLU A 184 -3.22 25.05 8.88
N LEU A 185 -3.20 24.51 7.66
CA LEU A 185 -4.06 23.43 7.24
C LEU A 185 -3.89 22.16 8.09
N LEU A 186 -2.65 21.78 8.38
CA LEU A 186 -2.32 20.53 9.07
C LEU A 186 -2.10 20.70 10.59
N ARG A 187 -2.18 21.92 11.13
CA ARG A 187 -1.97 22.21 12.56
C ARG A 187 -2.77 21.33 13.51
N PRO A 188 -4.05 21.01 13.25
CA PRO A 188 -4.81 20.14 14.14
C PRO A 188 -4.23 18.73 14.27
N LEU A 189 -3.57 18.23 13.23
CA LEU A 189 -2.92 16.91 13.21
C LEU A 189 -1.46 16.98 13.67
N PHE A 190 -0.74 18.04 13.26
CA PHE A 190 0.69 18.24 13.51
C PHE A 190 0.93 19.64 14.11
N PRO A 191 0.70 19.82 15.42
CA PRO A 191 0.72 21.14 16.05
C PRO A 191 2.12 21.72 16.30
N ARG A 192 3.19 20.91 16.15
CA ARG A 192 4.56 21.32 16.48
C ARG A 192 5.38 21.60 15.22
N GLU A 193 6.14 22.67 15.21
CA GLU A 193 7.00 23.03 14.08
C GLU A 193 8.04 21.96 13.74
N GLN A 194 8.59 21.27 14.74
CA GLN A 194 9.58 20.20 14.56
C GLN A 194 9.01 18.96 13.85
N GLN A 195 7.68 18.88 13.68
CA GLN A 195 7.04 17.80 12.95
C GLN A 195 7.08 18.01 11.42
N TYR A 196 7.50 19.19 10.95
CA TYR A 196 7.61 19.48 9.52
C TYR A 196 9.08 19.50 9.09
N LEU A 197 9.39 18.73 8.05
CA LEU A 197 10.69 18.74 7.39
C LEU A 197 10.50 19.40 6.02
N PHE A 198 10.76 20.71 5.95
CA PHE A 198 10.65 21.48 4.73
C PHE A 198 11.90 21.33 3.85
N MET A 199 11.69 21.17 2.56
CA MET A 199 12.75 21.09 1.55
C MET A 199 12.20 21.55 0.18
N PRO A 200 13.05 21.79 -0.85
CA PRO A 200 12.60 22.02 -2.21
C PRO A 200 11.68 20.90 -2.71
N VAL A 201 10.75 21.25 -3.60
CA VAL A 201 9.75 20.27 -4.13
C VAL A 201 10.41 19.04 -4.75
N LEU A 202 11.40 19.25 -5.61
CA LEU A 202 12.11 18.15 -6.27
C LEU A 202 12.84 17.24 -5.29
N ASP A 203 13.43 17.82 -4.23
CA ASP A 203 14.12 17.07 -3.18
C ASP A 203 13.11 16.21 -2.40
N ALA A 204 11.90 16.71 -2.15
CA ALA A 204 10.86 15.97 -1.46
C ALA A 204 10.30 14.82 -2.33
N GLU A 205 10.10 15.05 -3.63
CA GLU A 205 9.71 14.02 -4.60
C GLU A 205 10.77 12.90 -4.65
N PHE A 206 12.06 13.29 -4.75
CA PHE A 206 13.15 12.33 -4.75
C PHE A 206 13.28 11.60 -3.41
N THR A 207 13.09 12.29 -2.29
CA THR A 207 13.10 11.69 -0.95
C THR A 207 12.02 10.61 -0.82
N LYS A 208 10.80 10.88 -1.30
CA LYS A 208 9.70 9.90 -1.27
C LYS A 208 10.04 8.63 -2.04
N LEU A 209 10.57 8.77 -3.26
CA LEU A 209 11.01 7.63 -4.06
C LEU A 209 12.19 6.88 -3.39
N SER A 210 13.12 7.62 -2.79
CA SER A 210 14.28 7.05 -2.09
C SER A 210 13.88 6.26 -0.85
N VAL A 211 12.85 6.69 -0.12
CA VAL A 211 12.28 5.92 1.01
C VAL A 211 11.74 4.59 0.50
N SER A 212 10.92 4.59 -0.55
CA SER A 212 10.39 3.35 -1.16
C SER A 212 11.53 2.44 -1.65
N GLY A 213 12.54 2.99 -2.32
CA GLY A 213 13.73 2.25 -2.77
C GLY A 213 14.51 1.61 -1.63
N MET A 214 14.71 2.33 -0.51
CA MET A 214 15.39 1.81 0.68
C MET A 214 14.57 0.68 1.33
N LEU A 215 13.26 0.82 1.46
CA LEU A 215 12.39 -0.20 2.03
C LEU A 215 12.38 -1.47 1.16
N ALA A 216 12.32 -1.32 -0.17
CA ALA A 216 12.43 -2.43 -1.11
C ALA A 216 13.79 -3.14 -1.02
N THR A 217 14.88 -2.35 -0.89
CA THR A 217 16.23 -2.89 -0.70
C THR A 217 16.30 -3.76 0.56
N ARG A 218 15.70 -3.35 1.67
CA ARG A 218 15.68 -4.14 2.91
C ARG A 218 14.94 -5.46 2.74
N ILE A 219 13.79 -5.47 2.05
CA ILE A 219 13.04 -6.70 1.79
C ILE A 219 13.82 -7.62 0.85
N SER A 220 14.35 -7.10 -0.26
CA SER A 220 15.13 -7.90 -1.19
C SER A 220 16.42 -8.41 -0.55
N TYR A 221 17.09 -7.61 0.28
CA TYR A 221 18.28 -8.03 1.02
C TYR A 221 18.04 -9.23 1.94
N ILE A 222 16.98 -9.18 2.78
CA ILE A 222 16.70 -10.30 3.67
C ILE A 222 16.22 -11.53 2.89
N ASN A 223 15.54 -11.37 1.77
CA ASN A 223 15.11 -12.46 0.90
C ASN A 223 16.31 -13.12 0.19
N ASP A 224 17.28 -12.34 -0.27
CA ASP A 224 18.51 -12.85 -0.87
C ASP A 224 19.33 -13.64 0.16
N LEU A 225 19.49 -13.12 1.37
CA LEU A 225 20.11 -13.84 2.48
C LEU A 225 19.36 -15.12 2.86
N ALA A 226 18.02 -15.12 2.78
CA ALA A 226 17.22 -16.31 3.09
C ALA A 226 17.53 -17.49 2.16
N VAL A 227 17.78 -17.22 0.86
CA VAL A 227 18.18 -18.24 -0.11
C VAL A 227 19.54 -18.85 0.27
N VAL A 228 20.49 -18.04 0.72
CA VAL A 228 21.81 -18.49 1.16
C VAL A 228 21.71 -19.25 2.49
N ALA A 229 20.95 -18.72 3.45
CA ALA A 229 20.74 -19.34 4.76
C ALA A 229 20.19 -20.76 4.64
N GLU A 230 19.20 -20.98 3.78
CA GLU A 230 18.61 -22.29 3.52
C GLU A 230 19.65 -23.30 3.02
N LYS A 231 20.55 -22.90 2.11
CA LYS A 231 21.62 -23.75 1.60
C LYS A 231 22.68 -24.10 2.66
N LEU A 232 22.86 -23.21 3.63
CA LEU A 232 23.83 -23.40 4.72
C LEU A 232 23.22 -24.07 5.97
N GLY A 233 21.91 -24.37 5.96
CA GLY A 233 21.21 -24.91 7.12
C GLY A 233 21.05 -23.89 8.26
N ILE A 234 21.06 -22.59 7.95
CA ILE A 234 20.86 -21.50 8.90
C ILE A 234 19.37 -21.13 8.89
N ASP A 235 18.78 -20.90 10.07
CA ASP A 235 17.44 -20.29 10.16
C ASP A 235 17.57 -18.76 10.00
N ILE A 236 17.00 -18.25 8.93
CA ILE A 236 17.02 -16.80 8.62
C ILE A 236 16.35 -15.96 9.72
N GLU A 237 15.46 -16.54 10.52
CA GLU A 237 14.80 -15.81 11.61
C GLU A 237 15.81 -15.39 12.70
N HIS A 238 16.79 -16.24 13.02
CA HIS A 238 17.86 -15.88 13.94
C HIS A 238 18.72 -14.74 13.39
N VAL A 239 19.02 -14.77 12.08
CA VAL A 239 19.75 -13.69 11.39
C VAL A 239 18.94 -12.40 11.41
N ARG A 240 17.63 -12.47 11.11
CA ARG A 240 16.71 -11.33 11.18
C ARG A 240 16.68 -10.70 12.56
N GLN A 241 16.60 -11.52 13.62
CA GLN A 241 16.62 -11.03 15.00
C GLN A 241 17.94 -10.34 15.34
N GLY A 242 19.06 -10.90 14.91
CA GLY A 242 20.38 -10.30 15.07
C GLY A 242 20.50 -8.95 14.38
N LEU A 243 20.04 -8.86 13.13
CA LEU A 243 19.98 -7.59 12.38
C LEU A 243 19.06 -6.56 13.05
N ALA A 244 17.90 -7.00 13.52
CA ALA A 244 16.92 -6.14 14.18
C ALA A 244 17.41 -5.60 15.53
N ALA A 245 18.30 -6.31 16.22
CA ALA A 245 18.89 -5.90 17.50
C ALA A 245 19.89 -4.74 17.35
N ASP A 246 20.49 -4.57 16.16
CA ASP A 246 21.34 -3.40 15.90
C ASP A 246 20.47 -2.17 15.68
N SER A 247 20.58 -1.17 16.59
CA SER A 247 19.76 0.05 16.55
C SER A 247 19.97 0.90 15.30
N ARG A 248 21.09 0.73 14.59
CA ARG A 248 21.37 1.41 13.31
C ARG A 248 20.54 0.82 12.17
N ILE A 249 20.06 -0.42 12.33
CA ILE A 249 19.27 -1.17 11.34
C ILE A 249 17.79 -1.18 11.74
N GLY A 250 17.45 -1.72 12.91
CA GLY A 250 16.08 -1.90 13.38
C GLY A 250 15.29 -2.98 12.62
N ALA A 251 14.11 -3.34 13.11
CA ALA A 251 13.35 -4.51 12.65
C ALA A 251 12.50 -4.30 11.38
N SER A 252 12.14 -3.05 11.05
CA SER A 252 11.17 -2.76 10.00
C SER A 252 11.66 -3.19 8.62
N TYR A 253 10.77 -3.82 7.83
CA TYR A 253 11.03 -4.27 6.46
C TYR A 253 12.16 -5.32 6.32
N LEU A 254 12.43 -6.11 7.38
CA LEU A 254 13.40 -7.21 7.37
C LEU A 254 12.73 -8.59 7.54
N TYR A 255 11.48 -8.74 7.17
CA TYR A 255 10.78 -10.03 7.22
C TYR A 255 10.93 -10.73 5.88
N PRO A 256 11.57 -11.93 5.85
CA PRO A 256 11.67 -12.72 4.63
C PRO A 256 10.30 -13.27 4.23
N GLY A 257 10.05 -13.36 2.92
CA GLY A 257 8.77 -13.82 2.42
C GLY A 257 8.75 -14.03 0.92
N ALA A 258 7.57 -14.18 0.35
CA ALA A 258 7.35 -14.42 -1.08
C ALA A 258 7.45 -13.14 -1.95
N GLY A 259 8.23 -12.16 -1.53
CA GLY A 259 8.39 -10.88 -2.22
C GLY A 259 7.34 -9.82 -1.80
N PHE A 260 7.57 -8.59 -2.26
CA PHE A 260 6.67 -7.47 -2.07
C PHE A 260 5.80 -7.22 -3.31
N GLY A 261 4.66 -6.55 -3.08
CA GLY A 261 3.73 -6.09 -4.10
C GLY A 261 3.15 -4.73 -3.72
N GLY A 262 1.98 -4.43 -4.25
CA GLY A 262 1.30 -3.15 -4.12
C GLY A 262 1.62 -2.19 -5.26
N GLU A 263 0.61 -1.47 -5.74
CA GLU A 263 0.71 -0.61 -6.92
C GLU A 263 1.67 0.56 -6.70
N ASN A 264 1.41 1.39 -5.69
CA ASN A 264 2.19 2.60 -5.43
C ASN A 264 3.64 2.29 -5.06
N PHE A 265 3.84 1.28 -4.20
CA PHE A 265 5.19 0.89 -3.75
C PHE A 265 6.04 0.36 -4.90
N SER A 266 5.47 -0.53 -5.71
CA SER A 266 6.17 -1.07 -6.90
C SER A 266 6.42 0.02 -7.95
N HIS A 267 5.45 0.91 -8.17
CA HIS A 267 5.60 2.05 -9.08
C HIS A 267 6.75 2.97 -8.66
N ASP A 268 6.86 3.32 -7.38
CA ASP A 268 7.94 4.16 -6.86
C ASP A 268 9.32 3.53 -7.08
N VAL A 269 9.47 2.24 -6.77
CA VAL A 269 10.74 1.53 -6.93
C VAL A 269 11.18 1.50 -8.39
N LEU A 270 10.25 1.18 -9.30
CA LEU A 270 10.51 1.18 -10.74
C LEU A 270 10.79 2.58 -11.27
N THR A 271 10.04 3.58 -10.83
CA THR A 271 10.26 4.98 -11.23
C THR A 271 11.63 5.46 -10.79
N LEU A 272 12.05 5.15 -9.57
CA LEU A 272 13.39 5.51 -9.09
C LEU A 272 14.49 4.76 -9.88
N ALA A 273 14.33 3.47 -10.12
CA ALA A 273 15.27 2.68 -10.90
C ALA A 273 15.45 3.24 -12.32
N ASN A 274 14.33 3.58 -12.99
CA ASN A 274 14.33 4.19 -14.32
C ASN A 274 14.96 5.58 -14.32
N THR A 275 14.67 6.40 -13.31
CA THR A 275 15.26 7.73 -13.13
C THR A 275 16.77 7.63 -13.00
N VAL A 276 17.27 6.76 -12.12
CA VAL A 276 18.71 6.54 -11.92
C VAL A 276 19.37 6.10 -13.24
N SER A 277 18.77 5.16 -13.95
CA SER A 277 19.28 4.71 -15.25
C SER A 277 19.29 5.83 -16.30
N GLY A 278 18.26 6.68 -16.33
CA GLY A 278 18.11 7.81 -17.24
C GLY A 278 19.12 8.93 -17.03
N THR A 279 19.73 9.03 -15.85
CA THR A 279 20.81 10.03 -15.59
C THR A 279 22.16 9.65 -16.18
N GLY A 280 22.31 8.44 -16.70
CA GLY A 280 23.60 7.90 -17.14
C GLY A 280 24.52 7.48 -15.98
N ALA A 281 24.06 7.54 -14.73
CA ALA A 281 24.81 7.02 -13.58
C ALA A 281 24.92 5.49 -13.67
N LYS A 282 26.12 4.97 -13.38
CA LYS A 282 26.37 3.51 -13.34
C LYS A 282 25.89 2.89 -12.02
N SER A 283 24.59 3.04 -11.70
CA SER A 283 23.99 2.46 -10.51
C SER A 283 23.02 1.36 -10.94
N GLN A 284 23.24 0.15 -10.43
CA GLN A 284 22.41 -1.02 -10.72
C GLN A 284 21.66 -1.54 -9.50
N LEU A 285 21.85 -0.93 -8.32
CA LEU A 285 21.31 -1.44 -7.07
C LEU A 285 19.80 -1.68 -7.14
N LEU A 286 19.05 -0.70 -7.59
CA LEU A 286 17.57 -0.80 -7.60
C LEU A 286 17.05 -1.77 -8.65
N ALA A 287 17.74 -1.91 -9.77
CA ALA A 287 17.43 -2.93 -10.77
C ALA A 287 17.61 -4.34 -10.16
N GLN A 288 18.72 -4.58 -9.47
CA GLN A 288 18.95 -5.85 -8.78
C GLN A 288 17.95 -6.10 -7.65
N VAL A 289 17.59 -5.08 -6.89
CA VAL A 289 16.54 -5.17 -5.85
C VAL A 289 15.20 -5.61 -6.46
N TRP A 290 14.85 -5.07 -7.61
CA TRP A 290 13.64 -5.46 -8.33
C TRP A 290 13.73 -6.90 -8.87
N ASP A 291 14.83 -7.26 -9.51
CA ASP A 291 15.04 -8.61 -10.05
C ASP A 291 14.98 -9.69 -8.95
N ILE A 292 15.60 -9.43 -7.80
CA ILE A 292 15.50 -10.31 -6.62
C ILE A 292 14.04 -10.46 -6.19
N ASN A 293 13.27 -9.37 -6.16
CA ASN A 293 11.86 -9.41 -5.79
C ASN A 293 11.02 -10.25 -6.76
N GLU A 294 11.23 -10.07 -8.07
CA GLU A 294 10.48 -10.85 -9.07
C GLU A 294 10.81 -12.34 -8.98
N GLN A 295 12.08 -12.70 -8.78
CA GLN A 295 12.49 -14.08 -8.54
C GLN A 295 11.88 -14.65 -7.24
N GLN A 296 11.74 -13.81 -6.22
CA GLN A 296 11.21 -14.22 -4.92
C GLN A 296 9.72 -14.55 -4.98
N LYS A 297 8.94 -13.94 -5.88
CA LYS A 297 7.51 -14.24 -6.06
C LYS A 297 7.24 -15.70 -6.45
N GLU A 298 8.23 -16.40 -6.99
CA GLU A 298 8.14 -17.81 -7.37
C GLU A 298 8.70 -18.77 -6.33
N ILE A 299 9.14 -18.30 -5.15
CA ILE A 299 9.87 -19.12 -4.19
C ILE A 299 9.07 -20.35 -3.73
N LEU A 300 7.76 -20.20 -3.47
CA LEU A 300 6.92 -21.31 -3.04
C LEU A 300 6.68 -22.32 -4.17
N PHE A 301 6.55 -21.85 -5.41
CA PHE A 301 6.48 -22.75 -6.56
C PHE A 301 7.77 -23.57 -6.71
N ARG A 302 8.95 -22.96 -6.58
CA ARG A 302 10.24 -23.68 -6.63
C ARG A 302 10.36 -24.72 -5.52
N LYS A 303 9.88 -24.41 -4.29
CA LYS A 303 9.84 -25.36 -3.17
C LYS A 303 8.90 -26.53 -3.46
N LEU A 304 7.71 -26.24 -3.99
CA LEU A 304 6.74 -27.25 -4.40
C LEU A 304 7.32 -28.17 -5.49
N TRP A 305 7.94 -27.59 -6.50
CA TRP A 305 8.60 -28.31 -7.60
C TRP A 305 9.70 -29.27 -7.07
N ASN A 306 10.56 -28.76 -6.20
CA ASN A 306 11.62 -29.55 -5.61
C ASN A 306 11.09 -30.70 -4.73
N TYR A 307 10.02 -30.42 -3.95
CA TYR A 307 9.41 -31.39 -3.05
C TYR A 307 8.82 -32.59 -3.82
N TYR A 308 8.17 -32.34 -4.94
CA TYR A 308 7.57 -33.36 -5.81
C TYR A 308 8.49 -33.81 -6.94
N HIS A 309 9.74 -33.36 -6.98
CA HIS A 309 10.71 -33.71 -8.05
C HIS A 309 10.17 -33.46 -9.46
N GLY A 310 9.37 -32.39 -9.64
CA GLY A 310 8.74 -32.01 -10.92
C GLY A 310 7.46 -32.77 -11.26
N ASP A 311 7.02 -33.75 -10.46
CA ASP A 311 5.75 -34.47 -10.67
C ASP A 311 4.58 -33.67 -10.09
N LEU A 312 4.08 -32.69 -10.84
CA LEU A 312 3.03 -31.76 -10.38
C LEU A 312 1.69 -31.93 -11.14
N ALA A 313 1.69 -32.53 -12.33
CA ALA A 313 0.52 -32.59 -13.19
C ALA A 313 -0.67 -33.26 -12.46
N GLY A 314 -1.84 -32.62 -12.52
CA GLY A 314 -3.07 -33.10 -11.90
C GLY A 314 -3.14 -32.97 -10.37
N LYS A 315 -2.10 -32.45 -9.70
CA LYS A 315 -2.15 -32.18 -8.27
C LYS A 315 -2.93 -30.92 -7.97
N VAL A 316 -3.55 -30.89 -6.80
CA VAL A 316 -4.31 -29.76 -6.28
C VAL A 316 -3.47 -29.00 -5.26
N VAL A 317 -3.39 -27.68 -5.37
CA VAL A 317 -2.73 -26.80 -4.41
C VAL A 317 -3.75 -25.87 -3.78
N ALA A 318 -3.78 -25.83 -2.45
CA ALA A 318 -4.47 -24.78 -1.71
C ALA A 318 -3.59 -23.54 -1.60
N ILE A 319 -4.14 -22.36 -1.86
CA ILE A 319 -3.46 -21.09 -1.60
C ILE A 319 -4.28 -20.30 -0.58
N TRP A 320 -3.62 -19.91 0.50
CA TRP A 320 -4.16 -18.96 1.47
C TRP A 320 -3.52 -17.60 1.28
N GLY A 321 -4.33 -16.65 0.82
CA GLY A 321 -3.94 -15.27 0.54
C GLY A 321 -3.65 -14.99 -0.93
N ALA A 322 -4.34 -14.02 -1.48
CA ALA A 322 -4.17 -13.49 -2.83
C ALA A 322 -3.75 -12.02 -2.83
N SER A 323 -4.20 -11.26 -1.83
CA SER A 323 -3.80 -9.87 -1.63
C SER A 323 -2.29 -9.73 -1.44
N PHE A 324 -1.71 -8.60 -1.87
CA PHE A 324 -0.26 -8.38 -1.74
C PHE A 324 0.20 -8.28 -0.28
N LYS A 325 -0.70 -7.93 0.64
CA LYS A 325 -0.53 -7.99 2.10
C LYS A 325 -1.90 -8.11 2.80
N GLU A 326 -1.87 -8.32 4.12
CA GLU A 326 -3.07 -8.36 4.95
C GLU A 326 -3.80 -7.01 5.01
N ASN A 327 -5.09 -7.04 5.33
CA ASN A 327 -6.00 -5.91 5.50
C ASN A 327 -6.21 -5.08 4.22
N THR A 328 -6.13 -5.70 3.05
CA THR A 328 -6.48 -5.10 1.76
C THR A 328 -6.96 -6.16 0.78
N SER A 329 -7.85 -5.78 -0.13
CA SER A 329 -8.28 -6.62 -1.26
C SER A 329 -7.37 -6.54 -2.48
N ARG A 330 -6.39 -5.63 -2.47
CA ARG A 330 -5.58 -5.33 -3.64
C ARG A 330 -4.63 -6.46 -4.00
N ILE A 331 -4.63 -6.79 -5.29
CA ILE A 331 -3.81 -7.88 -5.85
C ILE A 331 -2.67 -7.37 -6.75
N GLN A 332 -2.58 -6.05 -6.99
CA GLN A 332 -1.59 -5.46 -7.88
C GLN A 332 -0.18 -5.81 -7.42
N GLN A 333 0.61 -6.37 -8.34
CA GLN A 333 1.97 -6.86 -8.07
C GLN A 333 2.09 -7.91 -6.95
N SER A 334 0.97 -8.52 -6.51
CA SER A 334 0.98 -9.61 -5.54
C SER A 334 1.73 -10.83 -6.08
N PRO A 335 2.44 -11.59 -5.21
CA PRO A 335 3.04 -12.87 -5.57
C PRO A 335 2.06 -13.89 -6.16
N ILE A 336 0.76 -13.74 -5.90
CA ILE A 336 -0.29 -14.63 -6.43
C ILE A 336 -0.21 -14.78 -7.95
N HIS A 337 0.08 -13.70 -8.68
CA HIS A 337 0.11 -13.74 -10.15
C HIS A 337 1.23 -14.63 -10.69
N ALA A 338 2.44 -14.52 -10.11
CA ALA A 338 3.56 -15.38 -10.47
C ALA A 338 3.28 -16.84 -10.10
N MET A 339 2.72 -17.06 -8.90
CA MET A 339 2.37 -18.38 -8.39
C MET A 339 1.33 -19.07 -9.26
N LEU A 340 0.20 -18.42 -9.58
CA LEU A 340 -0.85 -18.98 -10.45
C LEU A 340 -0.31 -19.32 -11.82
N LYS A 341 0.45 -18.40 -12.44
CA LYS A 341 1.06 -18.64 -13.76
C LYS A 341 1.96 -19.88 -13.77
N ALA A 342 2.79 -20.05 -12.74
CA ALA A 342 3.70 -21.18 -12.63
C ALA A 342 2.96 -22.51 -12.40
N LEU A 343 1.93 -22.52 -11.54
CA LEU A 343 1.12 -23.70 -11.24
C LEU A 343 0.32 -24.17 -12.48
N TRP A 344 -0.32 -23.26 -13.18
CA TRP A 344 -1.08 -23.60 -14.40
C TRP A 344 -0.18 -24.12 -15.53
N ALA A 345 1.04 -23.61 -15.63
CA ALA A 345 2.02 -24.14 -16.59
C ALA A 345 2.39 -25.61 -16.31
N GLN A 346 2.08 -26.14 -15.12
CA GLN A 346 2.26 -27.53 -14.74
C GLN A 346 0.96 -28.34 -14.69
N ASN A 347 -0.13 -27.81 -15.26
CA ASN A 347 -1.46 -28.43 -15.26
C ASN A 347 -1.97 -28.78 -13.84
N MET A 348 -1.71 -27.88 -12.88
CA MET A 348 -2.21 -28.00 -11.51
C MET A 348 -3.54 -27.29 -11.35
N VAL A 349 -4.37 -27.79 -10.44
CA VAL A 349 -5.60 -27.13 -9.99
C VAL A 349 -5.32 -26.35 -8.73
N VAL A 350 -5.79 -25.10 -8.67
CA VAL A 350 -5.64 -24.21 -7.54
C VAL A 350 -6.97 -23.99 -6.84
N LYS A 351 -7.01 -24.22 -5.53
CA LYS A 351 -8.09 -23.80 -4.63
C LYS A 351 -7.62 -22.60 -3.84
N LEU A 352 -8.28 -21.47 -4.04
CA LEU A 352 -7.83 -20.18 -3.50
C LEU A 352 -8.82 -19.66 -2.47
N HIS A 353 -8.29 -19.29 -1.30
CA HIS A 353 -9.01 -18.53 -0.29
C HIS A 353 -8.25 -17.24 0.03
N ASP A 354 -8.98 -16.14 0.10
CA ASP A 354 -8.53 -14.84 0.65
C ASP A 354 -9.72 -14.13 1.30
N PRO A 355 -9.58 -13.54 2.48
CA PRO A 355 -10.69 -12.86 3.17
C PRO A 355 -11.30 -11.69 2.42
N GLN A 356 -10.54 -11.01 1.55
CA GLN A 356 -10.99 -9.78 0.90
C GLN A 356 -10.74 -9.75 -0.62
N ALA A 357 -9.76 -10.51 -1.14
CA ALA A 357 -9.29 -10.34 -2.52
C ALA A 357 -9.97 -11.28 -3.54
N LEU A 358 -10.87 -12.19 -3.14
CA LEU A 358 -11.48 -13.15 -4.08
C LEU A 358 -12.20 -12.46 -5.25
N ALA A 359 -12.97 -11.40 -4.98
CA ALA A 359 -13.68 -10.66 -6.01
C ALA A 359 -12.73 -9.98 -7.01
N GLU A 360 -11.60 -9.45 -6.55
CA GLU A 360 -10.58 -8.85 -7.42
C GLU A 360 -9.87 -9.90 -8.28
N ILE A 361 -9.58 -11.07 -7.72
CA ILE A 361 -9.00 -12.20 -8.46
C ILE A 361 -9.99 -12.72 -9.51
N GLU A 362 -11.27 -12.89 -9.14
CA GLU A 362 -12.31 -13.33 -10.07
C GLU A 362 -12.53 -12.32 -11.22
N LYS A 363 -12.52 -11.03 -10.91
CA LYS A 363 -12.57 -9.95 -11.90
C LYS A 363 -11.37 -10.01 -12.86
N HIS A 364 -10.17 -10.37 -12.36
CA HIS A 364 -8.94 -10.38 -13.15
C HIS A 364 -8.79 -11.62 -14.02
N TYR A 365 -9.11 -12.82 -13.49
CA TYR A 365 -8.88 -14.09 -14.16
C TYR A 365 -10.17 -14.74 -14.71
N GLY A 366 -11.33 -14.28 -14.26
CA GLY A 366 -12.64 -14.87 -14.65
C GLY A 366 -12.84 -16.27 -14.10
N HIS A 367 -13.83 -16.95 -14.68
CA HIS A 367 -14.09 -18.35 -14.37
C HIS A 367 -13.11 -19.26 -15.11
N ARG A 368 -12.46 -20.19 -14.38
CA ARG A 368 -11.51 -21.17 -14.90
C ARG A 368 -11.75 -22.52 -14.23
N GLU A 369 -11.58 -23.60 -14.97
CA GLU A 369 -11.69 -24.97 -14.42
C GLU A 369 -10.52 -25.32 -13.49
N ASP A 370 -9.37 -24.66 -13.66
CA ASP A 370 -8.14 -24.86 -12.90
C ASP A 370 -7.95 -23.83 -11.76
N LEU A 371 -8.98 -22.97 -11.48
CA LEU A 371 -9.00 -22.04 -10.37
C LEU A 371 -10.35 -22.04 -9.65
N ILE A 372 -10.37 -22.56 -8.44
CA ILE A 372 -11.58 -22.70 -7.62
C ILE A 372 -11.52 -21.65 -6.50
N TYR A 373 -12.50 -20.77 -6.46
CA TYR A 373 -12.65 -19.75 -5.43
C TYR A 373 -13.37 -20.33 -4.21
N CYS A 374 -12.71 -20.33 -3.06
CA CYS A 374 -13.23 -20.88 -1.83
C CYS A 374 -13.53 -19.76 -0.82
N THR A 375 -14.73 -19.71 -0.27
CA THR A 375 -15.13 -18.73 0.73
C THR A 375 -14.69 -19.11 2.16
N ASP A 376 -14.36 -20.38 2.36
CA ASP A 376 -13.82 -20.92 3.62
C ASP A 376 -12.40 -21.47 3.42
N GLN A 377 -11.50 -21.13 4.37
CA GLN A 377 -10.10 -21.54 4.29
C GLN A 377 -9.91 -23.07 4.34
N TYR A 378 -10.80 -23.80 5.05
CA TYR A 378 -10.72 -25.24 5.16
C TYR A 378 -11.36 -25.97 3.97
N GLU A 379 -12.24 -25.32 3.22
CA GLU A 379 -12.71 -25.79 1.92
C GLU A 379 -11.56 -25.77 0.91
N ALA A 380 -10.75 -24.72 0.92
CA ALA A 380 -9.60 -24.60 0.01
C ALA A 380 -8.59 -25.75 0.15
N VAL A 381 -8.40 -26.28 1.34
CA VAL A 381 -7.43 -27.38 1.58
C VAL A 381 -7.97 -28.78 1.34
N GLU A 382 -9.27 -28.94 1.06
CA GLU A 382 -9.86 -30.25 0.85
C GLU A 382 -9.30 -30.92 -0.43
N GLY A 383 -8.67 -32.08 -0.24
CA GLY A 383 -8.00 -32.82 -1.32
C GLY A 383 -6.70 -32.17 -1.81
N ALA A 384 -6.20 -31.14 -1.14
CA ALA A 384 -4.98 -30.46 -1.55
C ALA A 384 -3.71 -31.29 -1.25
N HIS A 385 -2.75 -31.26 -2.18
CA HIS A 385 -1.45 -31.90 -2.06
C HIS A 385 -0.42 -30.97 -1.39
N ALA A 386 -0.70 -29.69 -1.29
CA ALA A 386 0.06 -28.70 -0.54
C ALA A 386 -0.82 -27.52 -0.17
N LEU A 387 -0.50 -26.87 0.95
CA LEU A 387 -1.00 -25.56 1.34
C LEU A 387 0.13 -24.54 1.19
N CYS A 388 -0.08 -23.52 0.34
CA CYS A 388 0.82 -22.39 0.16
C CYS A 388 0.25 -21.14 0.83
N LEU A 389 0.97 -20.56 1.77
CA LEU A 389 0.60 -19.31 2.44
C LEU A 389 1.31 -18.15 1.77
N LEU A 390 0.55 -17.26 1.12
CA LEU A 390 1.10 -16.07 0.44
C LEU A 390 0.84 -14.76 1.18
N THR A 391 -0.24 -14.66 1.97
CA THR A 391 -0.58 -13.45 2.71
C THR A 391 -0.81 -13.76 4.19
N ALA A 392 -0.24 -12.93 5.08
CA ALA A 392 -0.22 -13.17 6.53
C ALA A 392 -1.51 -12.72 7.25
N TRP A 393 -2.68 -13.05 6.71
CA TRP A 393 -3.95 -12.73 7.36
C TRP A 393 -4.01 -13.33 8.78
N LYS A 394 -4.51 -12.59 9.76
CA LYS A 394 -4.60 -13.06 11.16
C LYS A 394 -5.33 -14.38 11.33
N GLN A 395 -6.36 -14.62 10.52
CA GLN A 395 -7.14 -15.87 10.58
C GLN A 395 -6.31 -17.11 10.23
N TYR A 396 -5.18 -16.96 9.51
CA TYR A 396 -4.29 -18.08 9.16
C TYR A 396 -3.24 -18.37 10.22
N TRP A 397 -3.05 -17.52 11.23
CA TRP A 397 -1.93 -17.64 12.18
C TRP A 397 -2.03 -18.85 13.11
N SER A 398 -3.24 -19.32 13.39
CA SER A 398 -3.48 -20.47 14.28
C SER A 398 -4.51 -21.41 13.68
N PRO A 399 -4.16 -22.14 12.61
CA PRO A 399 -5.11 -23.04 11.97
C PRO A 399 -5.40 -24.26 12.82
N ASN A 400 -6.54 -24.90 12.58
CA ASN A 400 -6.88 -26.20 13.16
C ASN A 400 -6.09 -27.31 12.44
N TYR A 401 -4.90 -27.64 12.92
CA TYR A 401 -4.02 -28.63 12.31
C TYR A 401 -4.64 -30.03 12.18
N PRO A 402 -5.38 -30.58 13.16
CA PRO A 402 -6.14 -31.82 13.00
C PRO A 402 -7.11 -31.81 11.84
N GLU A 403 -7.80 -30.69 11.62
CA GLU A 403 -8.73 -30.53 10.50
C GLU A 403 -7.98 -30.46 9.16
N LEU A 404 -6.87 -29.73 9.10
CA LEU A 404 -6.00 -29.71 7.92
C LEU A 404 -5.53 -31.11 7.54
N LEU A 405 -5.02 -31.88 8.49
CA LEU A 405 -4.58 -33.28 8.27
C LEU A 405 -5.71 -34.17 7.74
N LYS A 406 -6.93 -33.97 8.21
CA LYS A 406 -8.08 -34.75 7.78
C LYS A 406 -8.52 -34.41 6.35
N LYS A 407 -8.41 -33.15 5.96
CA LYS A 407 -8.91 -32.61 4.67
C LYS A 407 -7.87 -32.70 3.55
N MET A 408 -6.60 -32.53 3.85
CA MET A 408 -5.55 -32.52 2.84
C MET A 408 -5.24 -33.93 2.34
N GLN A 409 -4.96 -34.06 1.04
CA GLN A 409 -4.48 -35.30 0.43
C GLN A 409 -3.02 -35.60 0.86
N HIS A 410 -2.21 -34.55 1.02
CA HIS A 410 -0.83 -34.67 1.47
C HIS A 410 -0.50 -33.51 2.42
N PRO A 411 0.07 -33.79 3.63
CA PRO A 411 0.28 -32.78 4.66
C PRO A 411 1.56 -31.96 4.43
N LEU A 412 1.59 -31.16 3.38
CA LEU A 412 2.68 -30.24 3.06
C LEU A 412 2.24 -28.78 3.25
N ILE A 413 2.96 -28.03 4.07
CA ILE A 413 2.78 -26.58 4.23
C ILE A 413 4.01 -25.83 3.71
N LEU A 414 3.79 -24.93 2.76
CA LEU A 414 4.78 -23.98 2.23
C LEU A 414 4.43 -22.57 2.71
N ASP A 415 5.22 -22.06 3.65
CA ASP A 415 4.93 -20.80 4.33
C ASP A 415 5.76 -19.65 3.73
N GLY A 416 5.12 -18.88 2.87
CA GLY A 416 5.71 -17.69 2.22
C GLY A 416 5.77 -16.44 3.09
N ARG A 417 5.37 -16.54 4.37
CA ARG A 417 5.37 -15.40 5.31
C ARG A 417 6.07 -15.70 6.64
N ASN A 418 6.53 -16.94 6.81
CA ASN A 418 7.19 -17.41 8.03
C ASN A 418 6.39 -17.13 9.31
N ILE A 419 5.06 -17.26 9.26
CA ILE A 419 4.20 -16.99 10.41
C ILE A 419 4.10 -18.17 11.37
N TYR A 420 4.49 -19.37 10.92
CA TYR A 420 4.41 -20.59 11.75
C TYR A 420 5.76 -20.95 12.37
N ASP A 421 5.71 -21.56 13.56
CA ASP A 421 6.86 -22.22 14.16
C ASP A 421 7.11 -23.56 13.46
N PRO A 422 8.29 -23.76 12.83
CA PRO A 422 8.59 -24.99 12.08
C PRO A 422 8.55 -26.26 12.95
N CYS A 423 9.04 -26.17 14.19
CA CYS A 423 9.09 -27.33 15.10
C CYS A 423 7.67 -27.74 15.50
N TYR A 424 6.83 -26.75 15.81
CA TYR A 424 5.44 -26.99 16.17
C TYR A 424 4.65 -27.60 15.01
N VAL A 425 4.75 -27.05 13.80
CA VAL A 425 4.02 -27.56 12.62
C VAL A 425 4.46 -28.98 12.26
N LYS A 426 5.76 -29.27 12.31
CA LYS A 426 6.29 -30.60 12.09
C LYS A 426 5.78 -31.59 13.15
N ALA A 427 5.69 -31.18 14.41
CA ALA A 427 5.13 -32.00 15.50
C ALA A 427 3.63 -32.31 15.31
N GLN A 428 2.90 -31.47 14.55
CA GLN A 428 1.51 -31.74 14.16
C GLN A 428 1.39 -32.75 12.98
N GLY A 429 2.49 -33.23 12.43
CA GLY A 429 2.49 -34.24 11.35
C GLY A 429 2.64 -33.67 9.93
N PHE A 430 3.01 -32.40 9.78
CA PHE A 430 3.20 -31.76 8.46
C PHE A 430 4.66 -31.76 8.02
N ALA A 431 4.89 -31.96 6.74
CA ALA A 431 6.09 -31.49 6.10
C ALA A 431 5.96 -29.95 5.99
N TYR A 432 6.97 -29.22 6.46
CA TYR A 432 6.96 -27.77 6.51
C TYR A 432 8.21 -27.17 5.90
N GLN A 433 8.03 -26.16 5.05
CA GLN A 433 9.11 -25.34 4.50
C GLN A 433 8.70 -23.88 4.55
N GLY A 434 9.48 -23.06 5.22
CA GLY A 434 9.38 -21.60 5.19
C GLY A 434 10.36 -20.98 4.17
N VAL A 435 10.51 -19.67 4.18
CA VAL A 435 11.49 -18.94 3.38
C VAL A 435 12.77 -18.81 4.21
N GLY A 436 13.87 -19.43 3.77
CA GLY A 436 15.15 -19.43 4.49
C GLY A 436 15.15 -20.30 5.77
N ARG A 437 14.24 -21.28 5.86
CA ARG A 437 14.12 -22.15 7.03
C ARG A 437 13.38 -23.43 6.71
#